data_87cbe29f66112cf98d803b08772cf067
#
_entry.id   87cbe29f66112cf98d803b08772cf067
#
_cell.length_a   1.000
_cell.length_b   1.000
_cell.length_c   1.000
_cell.angle_alpha   90.00
_cell.angle_beta   90.00
_cell.angle_gamma   90.00
#
_symmetry.space_group_name_H-M   'P 1'
#
loop_
_entity.id
_entity.type
_entity.pdbx_description
1 polymer ?
#
loop_
_entity_poly.entity_id
_entity_poly.type
_entity_poly.pdbx_seq_one_letter_code
_entity_poly.pdbx_strand_id
1 'polypeptide(L)'
;RGASSSLPPLYFLHVWWARRPLTPSRAAVLSSILPADTDPADFLRQLGIVKKQAVIGDCRWTLTGKNLELIENDGNREFIPFSEKFQKALDKENERRAATRNTLEKLISSNPQYANDALVMRWYQENAKLSILSLDGAQFVPVITVPADPAHINERIVFAESEDVVSILGKTIKISPEDLYGYSRAYETPANSPFPEITVLDPTAGGGSIPFEALRLGCKVIANDLNPVATVIEYATLKYTVTYGEELLTDINRYGDDLVKIVEEKMALYYYFAPLNVAEQAILKKACNGSIELFNQLNVPEYDQTGLLYCRSVTCPHCGGEAPLLNAFALAKKSDGWAVRLEPYTDDTDRGK
;
A
#
# COMPACT_ATOMS: atom_id res chain seq x y z
N ARG A 1 2.62 -12.07 4.92
CA ARG A 1 2.00 -11.27 3.83
C ARG A 1 1.35 -9.95 4.30
N GLY A 2 1.19 -9.68 5.59
CA GLY A 2 0.70 -8.39 6.10
C GLY A 2 1.69 -7.22 5.97
N ALA A 3 2.77 -7.37 5.21
CA ALA A 3 3.84 -6.38 5.06
C ALA A 3 3.88 -5.70 3.70
N SER A 4 2.90 -5.94 2.81
CA SER A 4 2.90 -5.30 1.50
C SER A 4 2.08 -4.02 1.50
N SER A 5 2.54 -3.04 0.83
CA SER A 5 2.00 -1.77 0.33
C SER A 5 1.04 -0.91 1.19
N SER A 6 0.38 -1.45 2.19
CA SER A 6 -0.52 -0.69 3.10
C SER A 6 -0.07 -0.86 4.54
N LEU A 7 1.03 -0.23 4.89
CA LEU A 7 1.48 -0.20 6.29
C LEU A 7 0.53 0.69 7.11
N PRO A 8 0.09 0.24 8.30
CA PRO A 8 -0.66 1.10 9.20
C PRO A 8 0.11 2.36 9.57
N PRO A 9 -0.57 3.48 9.84
CA PRO A 9 0.08 4.76 10.18
C PRO A 9 1.10 4.66 11.31
N LEU A 10 0.92 3.74 12.25
CA LEU A 10 1.87 3.49 13.35
C LEU A 10 3.31 3.19 12.89
N TYR A 11 3.46 2.55 11.74
CA TYR A 11 4.79 2.25 11.20
C TYR A 11 5.56 3.47 10.73
N PHE A 12 4.86 4.56 10.42
CA PHE A 12 5.49 5.81 10.02
C PHE A 12 5.98 6.62 11.21
N LEU A 13 5.41 6.41 12.40
CA LEU A 13 5.89 7.07 13.62
C LEU A 13 7.28 6.56 14.02
N HIS A 14 7.45 5.25 14.07
CA HIS A 14 8.74 4.62 14.35
C HIS A 14 8.81 3.20 13.81
N VAL A 15 9.96 2.82 13.23
CA VAL A 15 10.21 1.47 12.76
C VAL A 15 10.78 0.64 13.90
N TRP A 16 9.92 -0.12 14.60
CA TRP A 16 10.32 -1.04 15.66
C TRP A 16 10.97 -2.31 15.09
N TRP A 17 11.97 -2.86 15.77
CA TRP A 17 12.72 -4.04 15.31
C TRP A 17 11.83 -5.28 15.11
N ALA A 18 11.00 -5.59 16.11
CA ALA A 18 10.07 -6.71 16.04
C ALA A 18 8.70 -6.23 15.55
N ARG A 19 8.58 -5.99 14.26
CA ARG A 19 7.30 -5.56 13.65
C ARG A 19 6.25 -6.63 13.80
N ARG A 20 5.15 -6.29 14.48
CA ARG A 20 3.98 -7.16 14.57
C ARG A 20 2.84 -6.52 13.80
N PRO A 21 2.32 -7.19 12.77
CA PRO A 21 1.16 -6.70 12.04
C PRO A 21 -0.05 -6.54 12.96
N LEU A 22 -0.84 -5.48 12.78
CA LEU A 22 -1.99 -5.17 13.64
C LEU A 22 -3.08 -6.25 13.58
N THR A 23 -3.37 -6.80 12.41
CA THR A 23 -4.39 -7.85 12.27
C THR A 23 -4.09 -9.12 13.07
N PRO A 24 -2.89 -9.71 13.02
CA PRO A 24 -2.52 -10.81 13.93
C PRO A 24 -2.56 -10.43 15.40
N SER A 25 -2.17 -9.21 15.77
CA SER A 25 -2.26 -8.73 17.15
C SER A 25 -3.72 -8.66 17.62
N ARG A 26 -4.61 -8.14 16.78
CA ARG A 26 -6.05 -8.12 17.05
C ARG A 26 -6.63 -9.53 17.15
N ALA A 27 -6.21 -10.45 16.27
CA ALA A 27 -6.63 -11.86 16.34
C ALA A 27 -6.21 -12.50 17.65
N ALA A 28 -4.99 -12.27 18.13
CA ALA A 28 -4.50 -12.78 19.40
C ALA A 28 -5.31 -12.26 20.59
N VAL A 29 -5.63 -10.96 20.60
CA VAL A 29 -6.49 -10.38 21.64
C VAL A 29 -7.89 -10.99 21.58
N LEU A 30 -8.55 -11.00 20.42
CA LEU A 30 -9.90 -11.55 20.25
C LEU A 30 -10.00 -13.01 20.65
N SER A 31 -9.04 -13.84 20.22
CA SER A 31 -9.02 -15.27 20.59
C SER A 31 -8.81 -15.51 22.07
N SER A 32 -8.28 -14.54 22.79
CA SER A 32 -8.08 -14.63 24.25
C SER A 32 -9.28 -14.19 25.06
N ILE A 33 -10.16 -13.33 24.50
CA ILE A 33 -11.26 -12.72 25.22
C ILE A 33 -12.64 -13.22 24.81
N LEU A 34 -12.75 -13.78 23.60
CA LEU A 34 -14.02 -14.32 23.11
C LEU A 34 -14.30 -15.73 23.63
N PRO A 35 -15.56 -16.12 23.84
CA PRO A 35 -15.96 -17.48 24.14
C PRO A 35 -15.47 -18.48 23.08
N ALA A 36 -15.15 -19.71 23.52
CA ALA A 36 -14.64 -20.75 22.62
C ALA A 36 -15.63 -21.19 21.54
N ASP A 37 -16.90 -20.99 21.76
CA ASP A 37 -18.01 -21.30 20.86
C ASP A 37 -18.45 -20.09 19.98
N THR A 38 -17.64 -19.03 19.96
CA THR A 38 -17.93 -17.86 19.12
C THR A 38 -18.05 -18.26 17.64
N ASP A 39 -19.11 -17.81 16.99
CA ASP A 39 -19.31 -18.05 15.56
C ASP A 39 -18.12 -17.51 14.73
N PRO A 40 -17.55 -18.30 13.82
CA PRO A 40 -16.42 -17.87 12.99
C PRO A 40 -16.69 -16.59 12.19
N ALA A 41 -17.93 -16.36 11.72
CA ALA A 41 -18.29 -15.15 11.00
C ALA A 41 -18.29 -13.91 11.92
N ASP A 42 -18.70 -14.08 13.19
CA ASP A 42 -18.62 -13.01 14.19
C ASP A 42 -17.19 -12.69 14.56
N PHE A 43 -16.34 -13.71 14.72
CA PHE A 43 -14.92 -13.52 14.94
C PHE A 43 -14.28 -12.72 13.79
N LEU A 44 -14.55 -13.08 12.53
CA LEU A 44 -14.01 -12.40 11.35
C LEU A 44 -14.54 -10.95 11.24
N ARG A 45 -15.78 -10.70 11.62
CA ARG A 45 -16.33 -9.34 11.69
C ARG A 45 -15.59 -8.48 12.72
N GLN A 46 -15.34 -9.01 13.90
CA GLN A 46 -14.61 -8.29 14.96
C GLN A 46 -13.13 -8.14 14.62
N LEU A 47 -12.55 -9.09 13.88
CA LEU A 47 -11.20 -8.99 13.37
C LEU A 47 -11.04 -7.85 12.34
N GLY A 48 -12.15 -7.41 11.72
CA GLY A 48 -12.15 -6.31 10.77
C GLY A 48 -11.65 -6.68 9.38
N ILE A 49 -11.50 -7.98 9.07
CA ILE A 49 -11.19 -8.44 7.73
C ILE A 49 -12.50 -8.53 6.95
N VAL A 50 -12.82 -7.43 6.29
CA VAL A 50 -14.08 -7.29 5.56
C VAL A 50 -13.85 -6.90 4.11
N LYS A 51 -14.82 -7.22 3.27
CA LYS A 51 -14.87 -6.77 1.87
C LYS A 51 -16.05 -5.85 1.67
N LYS A 52 -15.87 -4.81 0.87
CA LYS A 52 -16.94 -3.98 0.35
C LYS A 52 -17.37 -4.54 -0.99
N GLN A 53 -18.67 -4.79 -1.15
CA GLN A 53 -19.23 -5.35 -2.38
C GLN A 53 -20.34 -4.47 -2.91
N ALA A 54 -20.21 -4.01 -4.16
CA ALA A 54 -21.29 -3.39 -4.89
C ALA A 54 -22.32 -4.45 -5.30
N VAL A 55 -23.59 -4.19 -5.09
CA VAL A 55 -24.70 -5.08 -5.44
C VAL A 55 -25.36 -4.56 -6.72
N ILE A 56 -25.22 -5.31 -7.82
CA ILE A 56 -25.73 -4.95 -9.14
C ILE A 56 -26.66 -6.07 -9.61
N GLY A 57 -27.96 -5.85 -9.51
CA GLY A 57 -28.96 -6.92 -9.67
C GLY A 57 -28.70 -8.03 -8.65
N ASP A 58 -28.66 -9.27 -9.12
CA ASP A 58 -28.33 -10.45 -8.29
C ASP A 58 -26.81 -10.65 -8.13
N CYS A 59 -26.00 -9.77 -8.71
CA CYS A 59 -24.57 -9.90 -8.77
C CYS A 59 -23.88 -9.09 -7.69
N ARG A 60 -22.71 -9.58 -7.22
CA ARG A 60 -21.85 -8.88 -6.28
C ARG A 60 -20.49 -8.61 -6.90
N TRP A 61 -20.02 -7.39 -6.78
CA TRP A 61 -18.71 -6.95 -7.23
C TRP A 61 -17.87 -6.50 -6.04
N THR A 62 -16.83 -7.25 -5.72
CA THR A 62 -15.90 -6.87 -4.64
C THR A 62 -15.06 -5.67 -5.09
N LEU A 63 -15.19 -4.58 -4.34
CA LEU A 63 -14.47 -3.34 -4.60
C LEU A 63 -13.08 -3.40 -3.98
N THR A 64 -12.06 -3.06 -4.76
CA THR A 64 -10.64 -3.16 -4.37
C THR A 64 -9.85 -1.98 -4.87
N GLY A 65 -8.76 -1.62 -4.17
CA GLY A 65 -7.86 -0.56 -4.57
C GLY A 65 -8.62 0.74 -4.90
N LYS A 66 -8.39 1.29 -6.08
CA LYS A 66 -9.04 2.54 -6.54
C LYS A 66 -10.56 2.49 -6.65
N ASN A 67 -11.14 1.29 -6.75
CA ASN A 67 -12.59 1.16 -6.83
C ASN A 67 -13.28 1.45 -5.48
N LEU A 68 -12.56 1.43 -4.38
CA LEU A 68 -13.08 1.88 -3.09
C LEU A 68 -13.35 3.39 -3.07
N GLU A 69 -12.63 4.17 -3.87
CA GLU A 69 -12.86 5.61 -4.03
C GLU A 69 -14.18 5.94 -4.76
N LEU A 70 -14.87 4.93 -5.30
CA LEU A 70 -16.20 5.09 -5.93
C LEU A 70 -17.31 5.20 -4.89
N ILE A 71 -17.06 4.74 -3.67
CA ILE A 71 -18.03 4.82 -2.58
C ILE A 71 -18.05 6.24 -2.05
N GLU A 72 -19.20 6.89 -2.05
CA GLU A 72 -19.36 8.15 -1.34
C GLU A 72 -19.47 7.87 0.17
N ASN A 73 -18.46 8.35 0.88
CA ASN A 73 -18.46 8.37 2.34
C ASN A 73 -19.16 9.64 2.83
N ASP A 74 -20.48 9.65 2.78
CA ASP A 74 -21.28 10.70 3.40
C ASP A 74 -21.93 10.15 4.68
N GLY A 75 -21.11 10.04 5.72
CA GLY A 75 -21.47 9.70 7.09
C GLY A 75 -22.02 8.29 7.34
N ASN A 76 -23.01 7.81 6.61
CA ASN A 76 -23.62 6.49 6.79
C ASN A 76 -24.12 5.86 5.48
N ARG A 77 -23.81 6.46 4.36
CA ARG A 77 -24.31 5.98 3.07
C ARG A 77 -23.25 5.11 2.40
N GLU A 78 -23.58 3.85 2.25
CA GLU A 78 -22.79 2.90 1.50
C GLU A 78 -23.42 2.68 0.12
N PHE A 79 -23.16 3.58 -0.81
CA PHE A 79 -23.57 3.43 -2.20
C PHE A 79 -22.59 4.12 -3.16
N ILE A 80 -22.65 3.71 -4.42
CA ILE A 80 -21.88 4.30 -5.51
C ILE A 80 -22.86 5.06 -6.40
N PRO A 81 -22.71 6.38 -6.59
CA PRO A 81 -23.49 7.14 -7.53
C PRO A 81 -23.08 6.79 -8.96
N PHE A 82 -24.05 6.83 -9.88
CA PHE A 82 -23.74 6.65 -11.29
C PHE A 82 -22.89 7.82 -11.80
N SER A 83 -21.75 7.51 -12.35
CA SER A 83 -20.81 8.49 -12.90
C SER A 83 -20.02 7.88 -14.05
N GLU A 84 -19.42 8.72 -14.87
CA GLU A 84 -18.51 8.25 -15.93
C GLU A 84 -17.31 7.45 -15.36
N LYS A 85 -16.81 7.86 -14.18
CA LYS A 85 -15.75 7.13 -13.45
C LYS A 85 -16.23 5.74 -13.06
N PHE A 86 -17.46 5.63 -12.57
CA PHE A 86 -18.06 4.34 -12.22
C PHE A 86 -18.26 3.45 -13.45
N GLN A 87 -18.79 4.00 -14.56
CA GLN A 87 -18.98 3.23 -15.79
C GLN A 87 -17.66 2.67 -16.33
N LYS A 88 -16.61 3.48 -16.38
CA LYS A 88 -15.26 3.02 -16.80
C LYS A 88 -14.71 1.91 -15.89
N ALA A 89 -14.96 2.00 -14.58
CA ALA A 89 -14.54 0.96 -13.64
C ALA A 89 -15.34 -0.33 -13.83
N LEU A 90 -16.64 -0.22 -14.11
CA LEU A 90 -17.55 -1.34 -14.40
C LEU A 90 -17.16 -2.06 -15.69
N ASP A 91 -16.89 -1.34 -16.76
CA ASP A 91 -16.46 -1.89 -18.04
C ASP A 91 -15.17 -2.68 -17.88
N LYS A 92 -14.20 -2.12 -17.20
CA LYS A 92 -12.92 -2.79 -16.89
C LYS A 92 -13.12 -4.05 -16.02
N GLU A 93 -14.06 -4.04 -15.09
CA GLU A 93 -14.39 -5.21 -14.29
C GLU A 93 -15.06 -6.29 -15.17
N ASN A 94 -15.94 -5.91 -16.08
CA ASN A 94 -16.58 -6.83 -17.01
C ASN A 94 -15.55 -7.50 -17.96
N GLU A 95 -14.57 -6.74 -18.45
CA GLU A 95 -13.44 -7.30 -19.23
C GLU A 95 -12.63 -8.30 -18.41
N ARG A 96 -12.31 -7.96 -17.14
CA ARG A 96 -11.59 -8.85 -16.22
C ARG A 96 -12.37 -10.16 -15.98
N ARG A 97 -13.68 -10.08 -15.81
CA ARG A 97 -14.54 -11.24 -15.59
C ARG A 97 -14.60 -12.14 -16.82
N ALA A 98 -14.72 -11.55 -18.00
CA ALA A 98 -14.67 -12.30 -19.25
C ALA A 98 -13.34 -13.06 -19.42
N ALA A 99 -12.22 -12.39 -19.14
CA ALA A 99 -10.90 -13.01 -19.19
C ALA A 99 -10.73 -14.15 -18.16
N THR A 100 -11.26 -13.97 -16.95
CA THR A 100 -11.23 -15.01 -15.89
C THR A 100 -12.10 -16.21 -16.30
N ARG A 101 -13.29 -15.97 -16.86
CA ARG A 101 -14.15 -17.03 -17.37
C ARG A 101 -13.43 -17.88 -18.43
N ASN A 102 -12.88 -17.24 -19.46
CA ASN A 102 -12.16 -17.92 -20.51
C ASN A 102 -11.00 -18.77 -19.97
N THR A 103 -10.33 -18.29 -18.92
CA THR A 103 -9.25 -19.02 -18.25
C THR A 103 -9.78 -20.26 -17.53
N LEU A 104 -10.89 -20.14 -16.80
CA LEU A 104 -11.50 -21.26 -16.07
C LEU A 104 -12.15 -22.28 -17.03
N GLU A 105 -12.80 -21.84 -18.10
CA GLU A 105 -13.32 -22.70 -19.14
C GLU A 105 -12.21 -23.52 -19.81
N LYS A 106 -11.07 -22.90 -20.08
CA LYS A 106 -9.88 -23.61 -20.58
C LYS A 106 -9.39 -24.66 -19.60
N LEU A 107 -9.33 -24.32 -18.30
CA LEU A 107 -8.90 -25.27 -17.26
C LEU A 107 -9.83 -26.48 -17.18
N ILE A 108 -11.15 -26.24 -17.15
CA ILE A 108 -12.16 -27.31 -17.08
C ILE A 108 -12.16 -28.18 -18.34
N SER A 109 -12.05 -27.58 -19.52
CA SER A 109 -12.03 -28.33 -20.78
C SER A 109 -10.75 -29.16 -20.98
N SER A 110 -9.62 -28.67 -20.42
CA SER A 110 -8.34 -29.40 -20.49
C SER A 110 -8.23 -30.50 -19.42
N ASN A 111 -8.96 -30.41 -18.35
CA ASN A 111 -9.00 -31.39 -17.27
C ASN A 111 -10.43 -31.51 -16.69
N PRO A 112 -11.25 -32.45 -17.19
CA PRO A 112 -12.64 -32.58 -16.78
C PRO A 112 -12.87 -32.83 -15.28
N GLN A 113 -11.87 -33.30 -14.54
CA GLN A 113 -11.99 -33.48 -13.09
C GLN A 113 -12.27 -32.16 -12.37
N TYR A 114 -11.79 -31.04 -12.91
CA TYR A 114 -12.03 -29.71 -12.33
C TYR A 114 -13.49 -29.24 -12.47
N ALA A 115 -14.29 -29.86 -13.35
CA ALA A 115 -15.72 -29.57 -13.42
C ALA A 115 -16.48 -29.98 -12.14
N ASN A 116 -15.93 -30.94 -11.37
CA ASN A 116 -16.50 -31.43 -10.12
C ASN A 116 -15.71 -30.94 -8.89
N ASP A 117 -14.63 -30.22 -9.09
CA ASP A 117 -13.86 -29.66 -7.99
C ASP A 117 -14.62 -28.50 -7.33
N ALA A 118 -14.91 -28.63 -6.04
CA ALA A 118 -15.71 -27.67 -5.29
C ALA A 118 -15.07 -26.27 -5.26
N LEU A 119 -13.74 -26.20 -5.18
CA LEU A 119 -12.99 -24.95 -5.15
C LEU A 119 -13.02 -24.26 -6.52
N VAL A 120 -12.80 -24.99 -7.61
CA VAL A 120 -12.87 -24.49 -8.97
C VAL A 120 -14.28 -23.99 -9.28
N MET A 121 -15.29 -24.79 -8.93
CA MET A 121 -16.69 -24.43 -9.18
C MET A 121 -17.13 -23.24 -8.35
N ARG A 122 -16.70 -23.13 -7.09
CA ARG A 122 -16.95 -21.95 -6.27
C ARG A 122 -16.27 -20.72 -6.88
N TRP A 123 -15.02 -20.84 -7.29
CA TRP A 123 -14.30 -19.76 -7.95
C TRP A 123 -14.95 -19.36 -9.29
N TYR A 124 -15.38 -20.35 -10.08
CA TYR A 124 -16.15 -20.11 -11.31
C TYR A 124 -17.44 -19.35 -11.01
N GLN A 125 -18.18 -19.75 -9.98
CA GLN A 125 -19.39 -19.06 -9.55
C GLN A 125 -19.13 -17.63 -9.10
N GLU A 126 -18.05 -17.41 -8.36
CA GLU A 126 -17.68 -16.08 -7.85
C GLU A 126 -17.19 -15.11 -8.94
N ASN A 127 -16.56 -15.61 -10.00
CA ASN A 127 -15.90 -14.78 -11.01
C ASN A 127 -16.49 -14.88 -12.42
N ALA A 128 -17.06 -16.00 -12.79
CA ALA A 128 -17.49 -16.27 -14.17
C ALA A 128 -19.00 -16.20 -14.38
N LYS A 129 -19.82 -16.51 -13.37
CA LYS A 129 -21.28 -16.31 -13.42
C LYS A 129 -21.67 -14.83 -13.55
N LEU A 130 -20.79 -13.96 -13.12
CA LEU A 130 -20.97 -12.52 -13.15
C LEU A 130 -20.49 -11.94 -14.49
N SER A 131 -20.99 -12.50 -15.59
CA SER A 131 -20.42 -12.20 -16.90
C SER A 131 -20.61 -10.77 -17.37
N ILE A 132 -21.68 -10.16 -16.99
CA ILE A 132 -21.96 -8.76 -17.35
C ILE A 132 -22.67 -8.13 -16.16
N LEU A 133 -22.04 -7.09 -15.60
CA LEU A 133 -22.69 -6.21 -14.66
C LEU A 133 -23.42 -5.15 -15.48
N SER A 134 -24.73 -5.21 -15.54
CA SER A 134 -25.56 -4.22 -16.22
C SER A 134 -26.35 -3.41 -15.20
N LEU A 135 -26.36 -2.10 -15.41
CA LEU A 135 -27.16 -1.17 -14.62
C LEU A 135 -28.40 -0.82 -15.41
N ASP A 136 -29.47 -1.51 -15.19
CA ASP A 136 -30.75 -1.25 -15.83
C ASP A 136 -31.40 0.04 -15.33
N GLY A 137 -30.75 1.19 -15.61
CA GLY A 137 -31.27 2.52 -15.30
C GLY A 137 -31.16 2.95 -13.82
N ALA A 138 -30.40 2.21 -12.98
CA ALA A 138 -30.21 2.59 -11.57
C ALA A 138 -29.33 3.85 -11.45
N GLN A 139 -29.76 4.80 -10.64
CA GLN A 139 -29.00 6.05 -10.39
C GLN A 139 -27.87 5.86 -9.37
N PHE A 140 -27.92 4.80 -8.58
CA PHE A 140 -26.89 4.44 -7.60
C PHE A 140 -26.88 2.93 -7.38
N VAL A 141 -25.74 2.41 -6.90
CA VAL A 141 -25.52 1.01 -6.61
C VAL A 141 -25.28 0.83 -5.11
N PRO A 142 -26.05 0.00 -4.41
CA PRO A 142 -25.83 -0.29 -2.99
C PRO A 142 -24.49 -0.99 -2.78
N VAL A 143 -23.82 -0.68 -1.67
CA VAL A 143 -22.59 -1.34 -1.22
C VAL A 143 -22.85 -2.01 0.12
N ILE A 144 -22.51 -3.28 0.19
CA ILE A 144 -22.60 -4.06 1.44
C ILE A 144 -21.20 -4.40 1.95
N THR A 145 -21.09 -4.52 3.27
CA THR A 145 -19.88 -5.00 3.94
C THR A 145 -20.07 -6.46 4.32
N VAL A 146 -19.18 -7.31 3.88
CA VAL A 146 -19.21 -8.74 4.18
C VAL A 146 -17.87 -9.19 4.77
N PRO A 147 -17.89 -10.17 5.72
CA PRO A 147 -16.64 -10.77 6.20
C PRO A 147 -15.85 -11.40 5.05
N ALA A 148 -14.53 -11.26 5.08
CA ALA A 148 -13.65 -12.06 4.24
C ALA A 148 -13.43 -13.42 4.89
N ASP A 149 -13.34 -14.47 4.09
CA ASP A 149 -12.98 -15.81 4.54
C ASP A 149 -11.50 -16.09 4.20
N PRO A 150 -10.58 -15.95 5.17
CA PRO A 150 -9.15 -16.14 4.92
C PRO A 150 -8.79 -17.58 4.55
N ALA A 151 -9.52 -18.57 5.07
CA ALA A 151 -9.26 -19.97 4.77
C ALA A 151 -9.55 -20.26 3.31
N HIS A 152 -10.75 -19.93 2.84
CA HIS A 152 -11.14 -20.08 1.44
C HIS A 152 -10.22 -19.32 0.48
N ILE A 153 -9.81 -18.14 0.88
CA ILE A 153 -8.87 -17.32 0.10
C ILE A 153 -7.52 -18.01 -0.02
N ASN A 154 -7.01 -18.57 1.07
CA ASN A 154 -5.75 -19.29 1.05
C ASN A 154 -5.82 -20.54 0.17
N GLU A 155 -6.92 -21.28 0.23
CA GLU A 155 -7.18 -22.41 -0.68
C GLU A 155 -7.13 -21.99 -2.14
N ARG A 156 -7.75 -20.86 -2.50
CA ARG A 156 -7.72 -20.32 -3.86
C ARG A 156 -6.30 -19.94 -4.30
N ILE A 157 -5.48 -19.39 -3.41
CA ILE A 157 -4.08 -19.07 -3.72
C ILE A 157 -3.29 -20.34 -3.99
N VAL A 158 -3.39 -21.33 -3.09
CA VAL A 158 -2.71 -22.61 -3.24
C VAL A 158 -3.10 -23.30 -4.54
N PHE A 159 -4.39 -23.32 -4.85
CA PHE A 159 -4.89 -23.87 -6.12
C PHE A 159 -4.33 -23.12 -7.34
N ALA A 160 -4.37 -21.79 -7.32
CA ALA A 160 -3.89 -20.97 -8.43
C ALA A 160 -2.38 -21.10 -8.71
N GLU A 161 -1.61 -21.47 -7.68
CA GLU A 161 -0.16 -21.67 -7.74
C GLU A 161 0.21 -23.15 -7.90
N SER A 162 -0.76 -24.07 -7.96
CA SER A 162 -0.49 -25.51 -8.11
C SER A 162 0.17 -25.83 -9.46
N GLU A 163 1.06 -26.82 -9.47
CA GLU A 163 1.78 -27.24 -10.66
C GLU A 163 0.83 -27.68 -11.77
N ASP A 164 -0.26 -28.37 -11.44
CA ASP A 164 -1.29 -28.81 -12.39
C ASP A 164 -1.94 -27.64 -13.11
N VAL A 165 -2.38 -26.61 -12.35
CA VAL A 165 -3.03 -25.43 -12.92
C VAL A 165 -2.06 -24.65 -13.78
N VAL A 166 -0.84 -24.46 -13.31
CA VAL A 166 0.22 -23.74 -14.04
C VAL A 166 0.57 -24.52 -15.33
N SER A 167 0.66 -25.85 -15.29
CA SER A 167 0.94 -26.69 -16.44
C SER A 167 -0.15 -26.56 -17.52
N ILE A 168 -1.43 -26.60 -17.13
CA ILE A 168 -2.57 -26.51 -18.05
C ILE A 168 -2.68 -25.11 -18.68
N LEU A 169 -2.51 -24.07 -17.88
CA LEU A 169 -2.72 -22.68 -18.30
C LEU A 169 -1.46 -22.02 -18.88
N GLY A 170 -0.28 -22.61 -18.64
CA GLY A 170 1.02 -22.00 -18.97
C GLY A 170 1.37 -20.76 -18.15
N LYS A 171 0.62 -20.48 -17.09
CA LYS A 171 0.83 -19.32 -16.19
C LYS A 171 0.08 -19.49 -14.88
N THR A 172 0.58 -18.86 -13.84
CA THR A 172 -0.14 -18.72 -12.58
C THR A 172 -1.34 -17.79 -12.72
N ILE A 173 -2.48 -18.15 -12.14
CA ILE A 173 -3.65 -17.27 -12.07
C ILE A 173 -3.35 -16.17 -11.05
N LYS A 174 -3.44 -14.90 -11.48
CA LYS A 174 -3.23 -13.77 -10.59
C LYS A 174 -4.44 -13.60 -9.67
N ILE A 175 -4.19 -13.75 -8.37
CA ILE A 175 -5.14 -13.43 -7.31
C ILE A 175 -4.54 -12.27 -6.53
N SER A 176 -5.23 -11.11 -6.56
CA SER A 176 -4.75 -9.95 -5.79
C SER A 176 -4.93 -10.20 -4.30
N PRO A 177 -3.90 -10.02 -3.46
CA PRO A 177 -4.03 -10.11 -2.01
C PRO A 177 -5.03 -9.10 -1.44
N GLU A 178 -5.14 -7.92 -2.02
CA GLU A 178 -6.09 -6.88 -1.60
C GLU A 178 -7.54 -7.30 -1.85
N ASP A 179 -7.79 -7.96 -2.98
CA ASP A 179 -9.10 -8.53 -3.30
C ASP A 179 -9.52 -9.58 -2.28
N LEU A 180 -8.54 -10.21 -1.68
CA LEU A 180 -8.73 -11.41 -0.91
C LEU A 180 -9.00 -11.14 0.57
N TYR A 181 -8.21 -10.30 1.19
CA TYR A 181 -8.17 -10.23 2.65
C TYR A 181 -8.72 -8.94 3.26
N GLY A 182 -8.84 -7.87 2.49
CA GLY A 182 -9.23 -6.56 3.04
C GLY A 182 -8.30 -6.05 4.14
N TYR A 183 -7.07 -6.55 4.22
CA TYR A 183 -6.11 -6.20 5.26
C TYR A 183 -5.74 -4.72 5.30
N SER A 184 -5.74 -4.08 4.16
CA SER A 184 -5.51 -2.64 4.04
C SER A 184 -6.53 -1.78 4.79
N ARG A 185 -7.69 -2.35 5.12
CA ARG A 185 -8.78 -1.68 5.82
C ARG A 185 -9.00 -2.18 7.25
N ALA A 186 -8.38 -3.29 7.62
CA ALA A 186 -8.60 -3.89 8.94
C ALA A 186 -8.23 -2.94 10.09
N TYR A 187 -7.20 -2.12 9.93
CA TYR A 187 -6.80 -1.14 10.93
C TYR A 187 -7.73 0.09 11.02
N GLU A 188 -8.55 0.35 10.02
CA GLU A 188 -9.55 1.44 10.01
C GLU A 188 -10.88 1.00 10.63
N THR A 189 -11.10 -0.30 10.76
CA THR A 189 -12.37 -0.85 11.24
C THR A 189 -12.51 -0.63 12.75
N PRO A 190 -13.52 0.11 13.23
CA PRO A 190 -13.79 0.25 14.65
C PRO A 190 -14.26 -1.08 15.26
N ALA A 191 -14.25 -1.16 16.58
CA ALA A 191 -14.85 -2.29 17.29
C ALA A 191 -16.36 -2.30 17.10
N ASN A 192 -16.92 -3.42 16.66
CA ASN A 192 -18.36 -3.60 16.55
C ASN A 192 -19.03 -3.77 17.93
N SER A 193 -18.29 -4.36 18.87
CA SER A 193 -18.72 -4.57 20.25
C SER A 193 -17.54 -4.28 21.16
N PRO A 194 -17.54 -3.18 21.92
CA PRO A 194 -16.44 -2.85 22.83
C PRO A 194 -16.44 -3.80 24.05
N PHE A 195 -15.25 -4.03 24.59
CA PHE A 195 -15.02 -4.88 25.77
C PHE A 195 -14.51 -4.05 26.97
N PRO A 196 -15.30 -3.13 27.51
CA PRO A 196 -14.85 -2.16 28.52
C PRO A 196 -14.51 -2.79 29.88
N GLU A 197 -15.01 -4.00 30.17
CA GLU A 197 -14.73 -4.69 31.41
C GLU A 197 -13.45 -5.53 31.38
N ILE A 198 -12.89 -5.72 30.17
CA ILE A 198 -11.68 -6.53 29.99
C ILE A 198 -10.44 -5.64 30.10
N THR A 199 -9.47 -6.11 30.87
CA THR A 199 -8.15 -5.50 30.96
C THR A 199 -7.11 -6.39 30.30
N VAL A 200 -6.40 -5.85 29.32
CA VAL A 200 -5.30 -6.53 28.62
C VAL A 200 -3.97 -5.99 29.16
N LEU A 201 -3.13 -6.89 29.64
CA LEU A 201 -1.77 -6.58 30.06
C LEU A 201 -0.78 -7.09 29.00
N ASP A 202 0.06 -6.20 28.50
CA ASP A 202 1.24 -6.58 27.70
C ASP A 202 2.50 -6.12 28.43
N PRO A 203 3.26 -7.06 29.05
CA PRO A 203 4.44 -6.74 29.86
C PRO A 203 5.69 -6.42 29.01
N THR A 204 5.66 -6.66 27.71
CA THR A 204 6.78 -6.45 26.77
C THR A 204 6.28 -5.88 25.45
N ALA A 205 5.58 -4.75 25.54
CA ALA A 205 4.71 -4.25 24.46
C ALA A 205 5.47 -3.76 23.23
N GLY A 206 6.76 -3.40 23.35
CA GLY A 206 7.59 -2.97 22.24
C GLY A 206 7.00 -1.77 21.49
N GLY A 207 6.67 -1.96 20.21
CA GLY A 207 5.99 -0.94 19.41
C GLY A 207 4.49 -0.79 19.68
N GLY A 208 3.94 -1.46 20.70
CA GLY A 208 2.58 -1.27 21.18
C GLY A 208 1.47 -1.88 20.31
N SER A 209 1.75 -2.84 19.42
CA SER A 209 0.73 -3.39 18.50
C SER A 209 -0.41 -4.12 19.20
N ILE A 210 -0.11 -4.92 20.23
CA ILE A 210 -1.13 -5.63 21.02
C ILE A 210 -1.95 -4.65 21.87
N PRO A 211 -1.31 -3.77 22.67
CA PRO A 211 -2.01 -2.71 23.39
C PRO A 211 -2.89 -1.84 22.50
N PHE A 212 -2.39 -1.46 21.32
CA PHE A 212 -3.13 -0.65 20.36
C PHE A 212 -4.41 -1.34 19.87
N GLU A 213 -4.33 -2.62 19.48
CA GLU A 213 -5.50 -3.37 19.04
C GLU A 213 -6.48 -3.67 20.20
N ALA A 214 -5.97 -3.93 21.40
CA ALA A 214 -6.82 -4.08 22.59
C ALA A 214 -7.59 -2.79 22.91
N LEU A 215 -6.92 -1.63 22.81
CA LEU A 215 -7.56 -0.33 23.00
C LEU A 215 -8.64 -0.08 21.94
N ARG A 216 -8.36 -0.41 20.67
CA ARG A 216 -9.32 -0.30 19.57
C ARG A 216 -10.53 -1.24 19.72
N LEU A 217 -10.36 -2.35 20.44
CA LEU A 217 -11.47 -3.26 20.84
C LEU A 217 -12.22 -2.75 22.07
N GLY A 218 -11.88 -1.60 22.62
CA GLY A 218 -12.53 -1.00 23.78
C GLY A 218 -12.10 -1.59 25.12
N CYS A 219 -11.02 -2.37 25.17
CA CYS A 219 -10.46 -2.90 26.40
C CYS A 219 -9.73 -1.82 27.20
N LYS A 220 -9.62 -2.03 28.51
CA LYS A 220 -8.62 -1.34 29.34
C LYS A 220 -7.26 -1.94 29.05
N VAL A 221 -6.21 -1.11 28.97
CA VAL A 221 -4.88 -1.56 28.57
C VAL A 221 -3.82 -1.15 29.57
N ILE A 222 -2.95 -2.08 29.90
CA ILE A 222 -1.74 -1.86 30.68
C ILE A 222 -0.59 -2.32 29.78
N ALA A 223 0.20 -1.36 29.28
CA ALA A 223 1.39 -1.63 28.48
C ALA A 223 2.64 -1.35 29.30
N ASN A 224 3.63 -2.19 29.20
CA ASN A 224 4.94 -2.03 29.84
C ASN A 224 6.05 -2.50 28.91
N ASP A 225 7.17 -1.81 28.91
CA ASP A 225 8.40 -2.24 28.26
C ASP A 225 9.62 -1.76 29.03
N LEU A 226 10.70 -2.51 28.96
CA LEU A 226 11.98 -2.13 29.57
C LEU A 226 12.69 -1.04 28.75
N ASN A 227 12.41 -0.97 27.44
CA ASN A 227 13.04 -0.02 26.54
C ASN A 227 12.34 1.35 26.61
N PRO A 228 13.04 2.44 27.00
CA PRO A 228 12.43 3.76 27.09
C PRO A 228 11.94 4.29 25.74
N VAL A 229 12.50 3.84 24.61
CA VAL A 229 11.99 4.21 23.27
C VAL A 229 10.61 3.59 23.05
N ALA A 230 10.40 2.35 23.47
CA ALA A 230 9.08 1.72 23.41
C ALA A 230 8.05 2.53 24.20
N THR A 231 8.40 2.92 25.42
CA THR A 231 7.53 3.75 26.28
C THR A 231 7.14 5.08 25.60
N VAL A 232 8.06 5.75 24.91
CA VAL A 232 7.75 6.98 24.16
C VAL A 232 6.78 6.69 23.01
N ILE A 233 6.98 5.59 22.27
CA ILE A 233 6.09 5.18 21.18
C ILE A 233 4.68 4.88 21.72
N GLU A 234 4.60 4.15 22.83
CA GLU A 234 3.33 3.81 23.49
C GLU A 234 2.59 5.06 23.98
N TYR A 235 3.29 6.02 24.59
CA TYR A 235 2.68 7.30 24.97
C TYR A 235 2.12 8.03 23.75
N ALA A 236 2.89 8.11 22.68
CA ALA A 236 2.45 8.78 21.45
C ALA A 236 1.24 8.11 20.80
N THR A 237 1.23 6.78 20.73
CA THR A 237 0.18 6.03 20.02
C THR A 237 -1.05 5.73 20.87
N LEU A 238 -0.89 5.44 22.16
CA LEU A 238 -1.98 4.95 23.01
C LEU A 238 -2.55 6.02 23.92
N LYS A 239 -1.73 6.98 24.39
CA LYS A 239 -2.16 7.97 25.38
C LYS A 239 -2.46 9.32 24.74
N TYR A 240 -1.51 9.90 24.00
CA TYR A 240 -1.67 11.27 23.52
C TYR A 240 -2.80 11.40 22.50
N THR A 241 -2.94 10.45 21.59
CA THR A 241 -4.02 10.43 20.61
C THR A 241 -5.40 10.36 21.26
N VAL A 242 -5.55 9.57 22.32
CA VAL A 242 -6.83 9.44 23.05
C VAL A 242 -7.08 10.66 23.95
N THR A 243 -6.03 11.23 24.53
CA THR A 243 -6.17 12.35 25.48
C THR A 243 -6.45 13.68 24.79
N TYR A 244 -5.81 13.94 23.67
CA TYR A 244 -5.83 15.25 23.02
C TYR A 244 -6.65 15.28 21.72
N GLY A 245 -7.00 14.11 21.17
CA GLY A 245 -7.83 14.02 19.97
C GLY A 245 -7.28 14.80 18.76
N GLU A 246 -8.17 15.49 18.06
CA GLU A 246 -7.82 16.25 16.84
C GLU A 246 -6.98 17.52 17.12
N GLU A 247 -7.05 18.07 18.33
CA GLU A 247 -6.24 19.25 18.71
C GLU A 247 -4.74 18.94 18.63
N LEU A 248 -4.36 17.69 18.93
CA LEU A 248 -2.97 17.22 18.79
C LEU A 248 -2.45 17.36 17.36
N LEU A 249 -3.30 17.16 16.35
CA LEU A 249 -2.90 17.29 14.96
C LEU A 249 -2.51 18.73 14.60
N THR A 250 -3.25 19.69 15.13
CA THR A 250 -2.97 21.12 14.94
C THR A 250 -1.61 21.49 15.51
N ASP A 251 -1.32 21.03 16.73
CA ASP A 251 -0.04 21.29 17.38
C ASP A 251 1.13 20.58 16.68
N ILE A 252 0.94 19.31 16.26
CA ILE A 252 1.97 18.56 15.51
C ILE A 252 2.30 19.28 14.20
N ASN A 253 1.32 19.74 13.45
CA ASN A 253 1.54 20.47 12.20
C ASN A 253 2.30 21.76 12.46
N ARG A 254 1.86 22.57 13.45
CA ARG A 254 2.53 23.82 13.80
C ARG A 254 3.99 23.61 14.19
N TYR A 255 4.27 22.71 15.13
CA TYR A 255 5.64 22.43 15.55
C TYR A 255 6.47 21.75 14.47
N GLY A 256 5.84 20.96 13.61
CA GLY A 256 6.46 20.36 12.43
C GLY A 256 6.95 21.42 11.44
N ASP A 257 6.10 22.37 11.11
CA ASP A 257 6.43 23.49 10.22
C ASP A 257 7.53 24.37 10.81
N ASP A 258 7.46 24.69 12.12
CA ASP A 258 8.50 25.42 12.82
C ASP A 258 9.84 24.68 12.81
N LEU A 259 9.83 23.36 13.03
CA LEU A 259 11.02 22.52 12.96
C LEU A 259 11.62 22.51 11.55
N VAL A 260 10.81 22.32 10.52
CA VAL A 260 11.26 22.35 9.12
C VAL A 260 11.94 23.67 8.82
N LYS A 261 11.31 24.80 9.16
CA LYS A 261 11.87 26.13 8.95
C LYS A 261 13.23 26.31 9.65
N ILE A 262 13.34 25.91 10.92
CA ILE A 262 14.60 25.99 11.68
C ILE A 262 15.68 25.12 11.04
N VAL A 263 15.32 23.92 10.56
CA VAL A 263 16.26 23.01 9.90
C VAL A 263 16.70 23.59 8.56
N GLU A 264 15.79 24.10 7.74
CA GLU A 264 16.11 24.75 6.46
C GLU A 264 17.08 25.93 6.67
N GLU A 265 16.80 26.81 7.63
CA GLU A 265 17.68 27.95 7.94
C GLU A 265 19.09 27.49 8.36
N LYS A 266 19.19 26.46 9.22
CA LYS A 266 20.48 25.93 9.69
C LYS A 266 21.22 25.12 8.62
N MET A 267 20.50 24.44 7.78
CA MET A 267 21.07 23.57 6.74
C MET A 267 21.39 24.33 5.45
N ALA A 268 20.86 25.53 5.24
CA ALA A 268 21.09 26.33 4.03
C ALA A 268 22.57 26.50 3.66
N LEU A 269 23.45 26.52 4.67
CA LEU A 269 24.90 26.59 4.44
C LEU A 269 25.51 25.31 3.86
N TYR A 270 24.81 24.19 3.97
CA TYR A 270 25.30 22.88 3.54
C TYR A 270 24.66 22.42 2.24
N TYR A 271 23.58 23.08 1.82
CA TYR A 271 22.93 22.82 0.55
C TYR A 271 23.37 23.88 -0.47
N TYR A 272 23.80 23.41 -1.62
CA TYR A 272 24.23 24.29 -2.68
C TYR A 272 23.08 24.58 -3.63
N PHE A 273 22.69 25.86 -3.65
CA PHE A 273 21.75 26.40 -4.63
C PHE A 273 22.55 27.13 -5.69
N ALA A 274 22.58 26.67 -6.91
CA ALA A 274 23.23 27.33 -8.00
C ALA A 274 22.25 27.60 -9.14
N PRO A 275 22.23 28.80 -9.72
CA PRO A 275 21.51 29.04 -10.94
C PRO A 275 22.11 28.16 -12.05
N LEU A 276 21.25 27.54 -12.85
CA LEU A 276 21.68 26.76 -14.00
C LEU A 276 22.45 27.64 -15.00
N ASN A 277 23.61 27.19 -15.41
CA ASN A 277 24.34 27.85 -16.47
C ASN A 277 23.66 27.60 -17.84
N VAL A 278 24.09 28.35 -18.88
CA VAL A 278 23.50 28.29 -20.23
C VAL A 278 23.55 26.88 -20.84
N ALA A 279 24.61 26.12 -20.53
CA ALA A 279 24.76 24.75 -21.05
C ALA A 279 23.78 23.80 -20.37
N GLU A 280 23.61 23.89 -19.05
CA GLU A 280 22.67 23.11 -18.26
C GLU A 280 21.22 23.40 -18.67
N GLN A 281 20.87 24.68 -18.89
CA GLN A 281 19.57 25.08 -19.42
C GLN A 281 19.31 24.49 -20.82
N ALA A 282 20.31 24.43 -21.68
CA ALA A 282 20.20 23.83 -23.00
C ALA A 282 19.99 22.30 -22.92
N ILE A 283 20.62 21.63 -21.98
CA ILE A 283 20.41 20.18 -21.71
C ILE A 283 19.01 19.91 -21.23
N LEU A 284 18.52 20.68 -20.25
CA LEU A 284 17.15 20.59 -19.75
C LEU A 284 16.11 20.90 -20.82
N LYS A 285 16.35 21.89 -21.65
CA LYS A 285 15.48 22.24 -22.78
C LYS A 285 15.39 21.09 -23.81
N LYS A 286 16.49 20.37 -24.05
CA LYS A 286 16.48 19.15 -24.87
C LYS A 286 15.74 18.01 -24.20
N ALA A 287 15.90 17.82 -22.89
CA ALA A 287 15.19 16.81 -22.11
C ALA A 287 13.67 17.03 -22.12
N CYS A 288 13.22 18.28 -22.19
CA CYS A 288 11.83 18.64 -22.35
C CYS A 288 11.29 18.45 -23.79
N ASN A 289 12.05 17.83 -24.69
CA ASN A 289 11.67 17.60 -26.10
C ASN A 289 11.22 18.87 -26.84
N GLY A 290 11.80 20.03 -26.48
CA GLY A 290 11.43 21.32 -27.03
C GLY A 290 10.12 21.93 -26.53
N SER A 291 9.43 21.30 -25.56
CA SER A 291 8.27 21.88 -24.92
C SER A 291 8.68 23.05 -24.02
N ILE A 292 8.41 24.26 -24.46
CA ILE A 292 8.65 25.49 -23.69
C ILE A 292 7.76 25.54 -22.45
N GLU A 293 6.55 25.00 -22.53
CA GLU A 293 5.61 24.94 -21.40
C GLU A 293 6.14 24.05 -20.29
N LEU A 294 6.63 22.85 -20.62
CA LEU A 294 7.24 21.95 -19.65
C LEU A 294 8.52 22.54 -19.05
N PHE A 295 9.36 23.16 -19.85
CA PHE A 295 10.57 23.84 -19.39
C PHE A 295 10.24 24.99 -18.42
N ASN A 296 9.22 25.80 -18.73
CA ASN A 296 8.78 26.88 -17.86
C ASN A 296 8.12 26.37 -16.57
N GLN A 297 7.40 25.24 -16.64
CA GLN A 297 6.82 24.60 -15.46
C GLN A 297 7.87 24.09 -14.47
N LEU A 298 9.04 23.73 -14.94
CA LEU A 298 10.15 23.31 -14.10
C LEU A 298 10.81 24.46 -13.31
N ASN A 299 10.40 25.70 -13.58
CA ASN A 299 10.86 26.91 -12.89
C ASN A 299 12.40 27.01 -12.78
N VAL A 300 13.09 26.61 -13.86
CA VAL A 300 14.55 26.64 -13.87
C VAL A 300 15.06 28.04 -14.20
N PRO A 301 15.63 28.74 -13.21
CA PRO A 301 17.09 28.86 -13.23
C PRO A 301 17.79 28.32 -11.98
N GLU A 302 17.08 27.80 -11.03
CA GLU A 302 17.68 27.28 -9.79
C GLU A 302 17.29 25.82 -9.58
N TYR A 303 18.18 25.00 -9.01
CA TYR A 303 17.87 23.64 -8.62
C TYR A 303 18.32 23.35 -7.19
N ASP A 304 17.51 22.58 -6.47
CA ASP A 304 17.85 22.08 -5.16
C ASP A 304 18.73 20.85 -5.24
N GLN A 305 19.80 20.82 -4.47
CA GLN A 305 20.60 19.64 -4.30
C GLN A 305 19.87 18.66 -3.37
N THR A 306 19.17 17.69 -3.94
CA THR A 306 18.39 16.69 -3.20
C THR A 306 19.21 15.48 -2.77
N GLY A 307 20.40 15.28 -3.37
CA GLY A 307 21.28 14.18 -3.06
C GLY A 307 22.62 14.26 -3.76
N LEU A 308 23.59 13.58 -3.20
CA LEU A 308 24.92 13.41 -3.76
C LEU A 308 25.16 11.95 -4.08
N LEU A 309 25.65 11.68 -5.28
CA LEU A 309 26.06 10.35 -5.69
C LEU A 309 27.58 10.26 -5.58
N TYR A 310 28.07 9.32 -4.79
CA TYR A 310 29.49 9.05 -4.64
C TYR A 310 29.86 7.75 -5.32
N CYS A 311 30.99 7.73 -5.99
CA CYS A 311 31.62 6.51 -6.48
C CYS A 311 33.08 6.46 -6.03
N ARG A 312 33.63 5.25 -6.01
CA ARG A 312 35.08 5.08 -5.88
C ARG A 312 35.73 5.45 -7.20
N SER A 313 36.89 6.05 -7.15
CA SER A 313 37.75 6.24 -8.33
C SER A 313 39.02 5.39 -8.24
N VAL A 314 39.59 5.08 -9.39
CA VAL A 314 40.88 4.39 -9.53
C VAL A 314 41.76 5.23 -10.39
N THR A 315 42.97 5.49 -9.91
CA THR A 315 43.98 6.17 -10.69
C THR A 315 44.60 5.21 -11.73
N CYS A 316 44.53 5.54 -12.99
CA CYS A 316 45.11 4.73 -14.06
C CYS A 316 46.64 4.71 -13.93
N PRO A 317 47.29 3.54 -13.80
CA PRO A 317 48.73 3.47 -13.64
C PRO A 317 49.50 3.87 -14.91
N HIS A 318 48.83 3.95 -16.06
CA HIS A 318 49.43 4.29 -17.33
C HIS A 318 49.43 5.81 -17.61
N CYS A 319 48.29 6.49 -17.36
CA CYS A 319 48.14 7.91 -17.70
C CYS A 319 47.96 8.80 -16.47
N GLY A 320 47.86 8.24 -15.26
CA GLY A 320 47.61 8.99 -14.03
C GLY A 320 46.19 9.55 -13.88
N GLY A 321 45.30 9.30 -14.84
CA GLY A 321 43.93 9.79 -14.81
C GLY A 321 43.06 9.05 -13.83
N GLU A 322 42.04 9.72 -13.25
CA GLU A 322 41.08 9.14 -12.38
C GLU A 322 39.90 8.57 -13.18
N ALA A 323 39.63 7.27 -13.00
CA ALA A 323 38.46 6.60 -13.57
C ALA A 323 37.42 6.32 -12.49
N PRO A 324 36.20 6.88 -12.59
CA PRO A 324 35.15 6.61 -11.64
C PRO A 324 34.57 5.21 -11.83
N LEU A 325 34.44 4.46 -10.74
CA LEU A 325 33.87 3.12 -10.72
C LEU A 325 32.38 3.17 -10.43
N LEU A 326 31.57 3.34 -11.47
CA LEU A 326 30.11 3.36 -11.36
C LEU A 326 29.55 1.98 -11.71
N ASN A 327 28.70 1.43 -10.82
CA ASN A 327 28.02 0.15 -11.07
C ASN A 327 26.89 0.28 -12.10
N ALA A 328 26.27 1.46 -12.20
CA ALA A 328 25.22 1.76 -13.17
C ALA A 328 25.20 3.27 -13.45
N PHE A 329 24.91 3.62 -14.69
CA PHE A 329 24.74 5.01 -15.10
C PHE A 329 23.30 5.48 -15.02
N ALA A 330 22.33 4.56 -14.95
CA ALA A 330 20.91 4.89 -14.86
C ALA A 330 20.53 5.28 -13.43
N LEU A 331 19.95 6.49 -13.27
CA LEU A 331 19.39 6.99 -12.01
C LEU A 331 17.93 6.53 -11.82
N ALA A 332 17.22 6.27 -12.91
CA ALA A 332 15.86 5.75 -12.89
C ALA A 332 15.68 4.66 -13.95
N LYS A 333 14.95 3.58 -13.59
CA LYS A 333 14.76 2.39 -14.45
C LYS A 333 13.52 2.46 -15.36
N LYS A 334 12.87 3.62 -15.50
CA LYS A 334 11.71 3.79 -16.39
C LYS A 334 12.17 4.18 -17.80
N SER A 335 11.35 3.96 -18.81
CA SER A 335 11.63 4.27 -20.22
C SER A 335 12.10 5.71 -20.47
N ASP A 336 11.69 6.63 -19.59
CA ASP A 336 12.04 8.06 -19.61
C ASP A 336 13.06 8.37 -18.50
N GLY A 337 13.90 7.39 -18.18
CA GLY A 337 14.82 7.46 -17.04
C GLY A 337 15.98 8.41 -17.25
N TRP A 338 16.42 8.99 -16.14
CA TRP A 338 17.64 9.82 -16.08
C TRP A 338 18.87 8.93 -15.94
N ALA A 339 19.97 9.36 -16.57
CA ALA A 339 21.25 8.69 -16.47
C ALA A 339 22.39 9.69 -16.27
N VAL A 340 23.45 9.25 -15.63
CA VAL A 340 24.71 10.00 -15.52
C VAL A 340 25.49 9.77 -16.80
N ARG A 341 25.96 10.85 -17.40
CA ARG A 341 26.93 10.83 -18.50
C ARG A 341 28.30 11.24 -17.96
N LEU A 342 29.29 10.43 -18.21
CA LEU A 342 30.67 10.81 -17.94
C LEU A 342 31.20 11.66 -19.11
N GLU A 343 31.68 12.85 -18.80
CA GLU A 343 32.37 13.70 -19.76
C GLU A 343 33.85 13.72 -19.40
N PRO A 344 34.68 13.07 -20.19
CA PRO A 344 36.13 13.06 -19.91
C PRO A 344 36.68 14.50 -20.07
N TYR A 345 37.56 14.87 -19.16
CA TYR A 345 38.32 16.09 -19.27
C TYR A 345 39.27 16.01 -20.46
N THR A 346 39.21 16.96 -21.37
CA THR A 346 39.97 16.99 -22.60
C THR A 346 41.11 18.03 -22.59
N ASP A 347 41.35 18.63 -21.45
CA ASP A 347 42.43 19.61 -21.33
C ASP A 347 43.78 18.90 -21.28
N ASP A 348 44.74 19.32 -22.13
CA ASP A 348 46.09 18.75 -22.22
C ASP A 348 46.90 18.90 -20.93
N THR A 349 46.49 19.82 -20.04
CA THR A 349 47.14 20.05 -18.72
C THR A 349 46.61 19.15 -17.63
N ASP A 350 45.43 18.51 -17.83
CA ASP A 350 44.72 17.71 -16.84
C ASP A 350 44.29 16.35 -17.43
N ARG A 351 45.14 15.69 -18.16
CA ARG A 351 44.86 14.36 -18.71
C ARG A 351 44.39 13.42 -17.62
N GLY A 352 43.11 13.08 -17.67
CA GLY A 352 42.51 12.00 -16.88
C GLY A 352 41.97 12.40 -15.49
N LYS A 353 41.69 13.64 -15.25
CA LYS A 353 40.85 14.04 -14.08
C LYS A 353 39.38 14.09 -14.42
#